data_5a5f12bebc5b4872bd3739cfc9ccc0cf
#
_entry.id   5a5f12bebc5b4872bd3739cfc9ccc0cf
#
_cell.length_a   1.000
_cell.length_b   1.000
_cell.length_c   1.000
_cell.angle_alpha   90.00
_cell.angle_beta   90.00
_cell.angle_gamma   90.00
#
_symmetry.space_group_name_H-M   'P 1'
#
loop_
_entity.id
_entity.type
_entity.pdbx_description
1 polymer ?
#
loop_
_entity_poly.entity_id
_entity_poly.type
_entity_poly.pdbx_seq_one_letter_code
_entity_poly.pdbx_strand_id
1 'polypeptide(L)'
;MIIGSGFAGLSAASFMAKAGWNVTVLEKHDTPGGRARQFKADGFVFDMGPSWYWMPDVFERYFSQFGKKVSDYYQLKRLDPSYRVYWKNEFIDIPANYHALRDLFEQIEPGSAKKLDRFLEEAKYKYQVGLNNLVFKPGQSLLEFCDWDLVKGLFRLDVFNSIRAHVQKYFKDQRLRQLMEFPVLFLGAMPEKTPALYSLMNYADIMGGTWYPEGGMYSVVEGMYQLALELGVEFRFSQNVTGVEVRSEAVSTVKTEKGEIFPADVVIGGADYHFIEQDLLPGPFQSYTSNYWNKRDMAPSCLLYFVGLNKKLSGILHHSLFFDVPFEQHAREIYSSPQWPTDPLFYVSAPSVSDPHVAPASHENLFFLVPVAAGLTNDSHEIRKKYFELIVERFEARIGQPVRDAVIFWKSFAQSDFVEQYNSFKGNAYGLANTLKQTAILKPSCRSRKLKNLFYTGQLTVPGPGVPPSLISGEVVAKQVMKHFG
;
A
#
# COMPACT_ATOMS: atom_id res chain seq x y z
N MET A 1 14.56 -7.68 18.58
CA MET A 1 13.68 -8.67 17.92
C MET A 1 12.64 -7.96 17.08
N ILE A 2 12.42 -8.38 15.83
CA ILE A 2 11.38 -7.83 14.95
C ILE A 2 10.43 -8.96 14.53
N ILE A 3 9.12 -8.73 14.59
CA ILE A 3 8.10 -9.71 14.21
C ILE A 3 7.53 -9.30 12.84
N GLY A 4 7.86 -10.07 11.80
CA GLY A 4 7.43 -9.86 10.41
C GLY A 4 8.45 -9.09 9.57
N SER A 5 8.66 -9.58 8.34
CA SER A 5 9.62 -9.07 7.33
C SER A 5 8.94 -8.38 6.13
N GLY A 6 7.80 -7.71 6.35
CA GLY A 6 7.23 -6.78 5.37
C GLY A 6 8.07 -5.50 5.25
N PHE A 7 7.71 -4.58 4.34
CA PHE A 7 8.45 -3.31 4.14
C PHE A 7 8.80 -2.57 5.43
N ALA A 8 7.86 -2.50 6.37
CA ALA A 8 8.07 -1.80 7.63
C ALA A 8 9.08 -2.54 8.54
N GLY A 9 8.98 -3.88 8.61
CA GLY A 9 9.91 -4.71 9.38
C GLY A 9 11.32 -4.68 8.81
N LEU A 10 11.46 -4.81 7.47
CA LEU A 10 12.75 -4.71 6.77
C LEU A 10 13.40 -3.33 6.98
N SER A 11 12.61 -2.25 6.87
CA SER A 11 13.10 -0.90 7.13
C SER A 11 13.56 -0.73 8.57
N ALA A 12 12.75 -1.13 9.54
CA ALA A 12 13.12 -1.07 10.95
C ALA A 12 14.39 -1.88 11.24
N ALA A 13 14.51 -3.08 10.66
CA ALA A 13 15.68 -3.94 10.81
C ALA A 13 16.96 -3.27 10.32
N SER A 14 16.93 -2.69 9.11
CA SER A 14 18.08 -2.00 8.52
C SER A 14 18.52 -0.80 9.35
N PHE A 15 17.59 0.04 9.83
CA PHE A 15 17.94 1.21 10.66
C PHE A 15 18.47 0.80 12.04
N MET A 16 17.92 -0.24 12.66
CA MET A 16 18.40 -0.75 13.96
C MET A 16 19.80 -1.37 13.82
N ALA A 17 20.03 -2.18 12.77
CA ALA A 17 21.35 -2.78 12.53
C ALA A 17 22.41 -1.71 12.22
N LYS A 18 22.08 -0.70 11.40
CA LYS A 18 22.96 0.47 11.15
C LYS A 18 23.35 1.19 12.46
N ALA A 19 22.47 1.23 13.44
CA ALA A 19 22.73 1.84 14.75
C ALA A 19 23.52 0.93 15.71
N GLY A 20 23.98 -0.24 15.25
CA GLY A 20 24.81 -1.17 16.04
C GLY A 20 24.03 -2.17 16.89
N TRP A 21 22.72 -2.31 16.68
CA TRP A 21 21.91 -3.30 17.40
C TRP A 21 22.04 -4.69 16.77
N ASN A 22 22.05 -5.72 17.58
CA ASN A 22 21.87 -7.10 17.13
C ASN A 22 20.41 -7.33 16.79
N VAL A 23 20.09 -7.54 15.51
CA VAL A 23 18.73 -7.63 15.03
C VAL A 23 18.42 -9.03 14.51
N THR A 24 17.38 -9.65 15.08
CA THR A 24 16.79 -10.89 14.57
C THR A 24 15.36 -10.60 14.12
N VAL A 25 15.00 -11.03 12.91
CA VAL A 25 13.65 -10.92 12.34
C VAL A 25 13.02 -12.31 12.31
N LEU A 26 11.85 -12.45 12.92
CA LEU A 26 11.02 -13.67 12.85
C LEU A 26 9.94 -13.47 11.80
N GLU A 27 9.93 -14.31 10.78
CA GLU A 27 8.96 -14.28 9.68
C GLU A 27 8.15 -15.58 9.65
N LYS A 28 6.81 -15.44 9.56
CA LYS A 28 5.87 -16.56 9.49
C LYS A 28 6.08 -17.41 8.22
N HIS A 29 6.37 -16.75 7.10
CA HIS A 29 6.55 -17.40 5.80
C HIS A 29 8.00 -17.84 5.57
N ASP A 30 8.22 -18.55 4.47
CA ASP A 30 9.53 -19.00 3.99
C ASP A 30 10.32 -17.91 3.24
N THR A 31 9.67 -16.77 2.94
CA THR A 31 10.23 -15.65 2.19
C THR A 31 9.87 -14.31 2.84
N PRO A 32 10.69 -13.26 2.69
CA PRO A 32 10.34 -11.92 3.16
C PRO A 32 9.27 -11.27 2.29
N GLY A 33 8.76 -10.12 2.71
CA GLY A 33 7.92 -9.22 1.91
C GLY A 33 6.49 -9.03 2.41
N GLY A 34 6.00 -9.90 3.29
CA GLY A 34 4.63 -9.79 3.80
C GLY A 34 3.61 -9.76 2.66
N ARG A 35 2.83 -8.67 2.54
CA ARG A 35 1.84 -8.49 1.44
C ARG A 35 2.46 -8.28 0.05
N ALA A 36 3.76 -8.00 -0.04
CA ALA A 36 4.48 -7.84 -1.30
C ALA A 36 5.30 -9.07 -1.68
N ARG A 37 4.93 -10.26 -1.17
CA ARG A 37 5.50 -11.52 -1.61
C ARG A 37 5.16 -11.80 -3.07
N GLN A 38 5.86 -12.76 -3.63
CA GLN A 38 5.71 -13.25 -4.99
C GLN A 38 5.51 -14.76 -4.97
N PHE A 39 4.79 -15.31 -5.93
CA PHE A 39 4.76 -16.76 -6.16
C PHE A 39 4.92 -17.07 -7.65
N LYS A 40 5.35 -18.30 -7.93
CA LYS A 40 5.50 -18.81 -9.28
C LYS A 40 4.55 -19.98 -9.50
N ALA A 41 3.91 -20.01 -10.67
CA ALA A 41 3.04 -21.10 -11.09
C ALA A 41 3.06 -21.21 -12.62
N ASP A 42 3.22 -22.42 -13.15
CA ASP A 42 3.18 -22.75 -14.59
C ASP A 42 4.06 -21.84 -15.48
N GLY A 43 5.23 -21.45 -14.95
CA GLY A 43 6.17 -20.54 -15.63
C GLY A 43 5.83 -19.04 -15.51
N PHE A 44 4.72 -18.70 -14.87
CA PHE A 44 4.37 -17.31 -14.55
C PHE A 44 4.95 -16.89 -13.19
N VAL A 45 5.19 -15.58 -13.06
CA VAL A 45 5.65 -14.95 -11.82
C VAL A 45 4.63 -13.89 -11.43
N PHE A 46 4.04 -14.02 -10.24
CA PHE A 46 2.98 -13.15 -9.78
C PHE A 46 3.36 -12.42 -8.48
N ASP A 47 3.38 -11.10 -8.50
CA ASP A 47 3.38 -10.30 -7.27
C ASP A 47 2.03 -10.40 -6.55
N MET A 48 2.04 -10.62 -5.23
CA MET A 48 0.82 -10.94 -4.48
C MET A 48 0.04 -9.72 -3.99
N GLY A 49 0.48 -8.51 -4.27
CA GLY A 49 -0.20 -7.33 -3.73
C GLY A 49 0.13 -6.04 -4.46
N PRO A 50 1.06 -5.21 -3.98
CA PRO A 50 1.37 -3.94 -4.62
C PRO A 50 1.87 -4.15 -6.04
N SER A 51 1.38 -3.32 -6.97
CA SER A 51 1.74 -3.34 -8.39
C SER A 51 2.16 -1.97 -8.93
N TRP A 52 1.91 -0.89 -8.15
CA TRP A 52 2.27 0.47 -8.50
C TRP A 52 3.52 0.90 -7.75
N TYR A 53 4.54 1.34 -8.48
CA TYR A 53 5.73 1.94 -7.90
C TYR A 53 5.67 3.46 -8.10
N TRP A 54 5.20 4.15 -7.07
CA TRP A 54 5.16 5.60 -6.96
C TRP A 54 6.15 6.09 -5.91
N MET A 55 6.46 7.41 -5.95
CA MET A 55 7.35 8.07 -5.00
C MET A 55 8.77 7.46 -4.99
N PRO A 56 9.45 7.35 -6.16
CA PRO A 56 10.78 6.77 -6.26
C PRO A 56 11.81 7.47 -5.35
N ASP A 57 11.63 8.75 -5.09
CA ASP A 57 12.45 9.56 -4.18
C ASP A 57 12.44 9.05 -2.73
N VAL A 58 11.36 8.43 -2.27
CA VAL A 58 11.29 7.82 -0.93
C VAL A 58 12.20 6.59 -0.85
N PHE A 59 12.23 5.77 -1.89
CA PHE A 59 13.10 4.60 -1.95
C PHE A 59 14.57 5.01 -2.11
N GLU A 60 14.87 5.97 -3.00
CA GLU A 60 16.22 6.53 -3.14
C GLU A 60 16.71 7.11 -1.81
N ARG A 61 15.85 7.87 -1.12
CA ARG A 61 16.16 8.38 0.21
C ARG A 61 16.46 7.25 1.20
N TYR A 62 15.68 6.17 1.18
CA TYR A 62 15.89 5.02 2.06
C TYR A 62 17.28 4.41 1.84
N PHE A 63 17.62 4.01 0.62
CA PHE A 63 18.92 3.40 0.31
C PHE A 63 20.08 4.37 0.57
N SER A 64 19.90 5.66 0.29
CA SER A 64 20.93 6.68 0.55
C SER A 64 21.30 6.82 2.02
N GLN A 65 20.38 6.53 2.96
CA GLN A 65 20.72 6.49 4.38
C GLN A 65 21.80 5.45 4.71
N PHE A 66 22.00 4.47 3.86
CA PHE A 66 22.99 3.39 4.02
C PHE A 66 24.17 3.54 3.06
N GLY A 67 24.29 4.68 2.36
CA GLY A 67 25.33 4.93 1.36
C GLY A 67 25.14 4.14 0.07
N LYS A 68 23.92 3.71 -0.21
CA LYS A 68 23.52 2.91 -1.37
C LYS A 68 22.55 3.68 -2.26
N LYS A 69 22.30 3.16 -3.49
CA LYS A 69 21.32 3.65 -4.45
C LYS A 69 20.31 2.55 -4.74
N VAL A 70 19.13 2.90 -5.19
CA VAL A 70 18.12 1.94 -5.69
C VAL A 70 18.75 1.05 -6.78
N SER A 71 19.49 1.63 -7.72
CA SER A 71 20.14 0.91 -8.82
C SER A 71 21.20 -0.11 -8.40
N ASP A 72 21.65 -0.11 -7.15
CA ASP A 72 22.56 -1.14 -6.62
C ASP A 72 21.83 -2.47 -6.37
N TYR A 73 20.48 -2.45 -6.29
CA TYR A 73 19.65 -3.60 -5.93
C TYR A 73 18.64 -3.98 -7.00
N TYR A 74 17.98 -3.02 -7.67
CA TYR A 74 17.02 -3.29 -8.74
C TYR A 74 16.95 -2.14 -9.74
N GLN A 75 16.44 -2.45 -10.95
CA GLN A 75 16.31 -1.46 -12.02
C GLN A 75 14.86 -0.99 -12.13
N LEU A 76 14.66 0.30 -12.44
CA LEU A 76 13.36 0.91 -12.63
C LEU A 76 13.13 1.25 -14.09
N LYS A 77 12.00 0.81 -14.64
CA LYS A 77 11.50 1.18 -15.95
C LYS A 77 10.37 2.20 -15.82
N ARG A 78 10.52 3.37 -16.41
CA ARG A 78 9.42 4.35 -16.52
C ARG A 78 8.37 3.81 -17.48
N LEU A 79 7.11 3.79 -17.05
CA LEU A 79 6.01 3.40 -17.91
C LEU A 79 5.51 4.60 -18.73
N ASP A 80 5.38 4.42 -20.05
CA ASP A 80 4.81 5.41 -20.97
C ASP A 80 4.02 4.69 -22.06
N PRO A 81 2.68 4.86 -22.14
CA PRO A 81 1.84 5.60 -21.19
C PRO A 81 1.92 5.06 -19.76
N SER A 82 1.72 5.94 -18.77
CA SER A 82 1.74 5.55 -17.35
C SER A 82 0.68 4.52 -17.03
N TYR A 83 -0.53 4.72 -17.56
CA TYR A 83 -1.66 3.79 -17.45
C TYR A 83 -2.78 4.17 -18.42
N ARG A 84 -3.75 3.26 -18.60
CA ARG A 84 -5.00 3.48 -19.35
C ARG A 84 -6.18 3.51 -18.40
N VAL A 85 -7.13 4.39 -18.67
CA VAL A 85 -8.44 4.39 -18.00
C VAL A 85 -9.52 4.10 -19.03
N TYR A 86 -10.34 3.08 -18.75
CA TYR A 86 -11.51 2.72 -19.55
C TYR A 86 -12.77 3.28 -18.91
N TRP A 87 -13.56 4.03 -19.68
CA TRP A 87 -14.94 4.39 -19.37
C TRP A 87 -15.89 3.55 -20.21
N LYS A 88 -17.19 3.77 -20.06
CA LYS A 88 -18.21 2.96 -20.73
C LYS A 88 -18.03 2.91 -22.26
N ASN A 89 -17.69 4.02 -22.91
CA ASN A 89 -17.66 4.13 -24.37
C ASN A 89 -16.30 4.55 -24.94
N GLU A 90 -15.31 4.81 -24.10
CA GLU A 90 -14.01 5.32 -24.50
C GLU A 90 -12.91 4.86 -23.53
N PHE A 91 -11.67 5.04 -23.95
CA PHE A 91 -10.52 4.95 -23.05
C PHE A 91 -9.57 6.12 -23.30
N ILE A 92 -8.74 6.41 -22.30
CA ILE A 92 -7.72 7.45 -22.39
C ILE A 92 -6.42 6.87 -21.85
N ASP A 93 -5.34 7.01 -22.63
CA ASP A 93 -3.99 6.70 -22.20
C ASP A 93 -3.39 7.93 -21.54
N ILE A 94 -2.87 7.74 -20.35
CA ILE A 94 -2.27 8.81 -19.56
C ILE A 94 -0.77 8.84 -19.86
N PRO A 95 -0.31 9.85 -20.64
CA PRO A 95 1.09 9.92 -21.05
C PRO A 95 2.00 10.24 -19.87
N ALA A 96 3.22 9.68 -19.88
CA ALA A 96 4.24 9.98 -18.89
C ALA A 96 4.82 11.40 -19.04
N ASN A 97 4.79 11.93 -20.27
CA ASN A 97 5.25 13.28 -20.54
C ASN A 97 4.24 14.32 -20.07
N TYR A 98 4.67 15.25 -19.21
CA TYR A 98 3.78 16.27 -18.63
C TYR A 98 3.16 17.21 -19.67
N HIS A 99 3.91 17.60 -20.73
CA HIS A 99 3.36 18.47 -21.75
C HIS A 99 2.25 17.77 -22.56
N ALA A 100 2.46 16.50 -22.90
CA ALA A 100 1.44 15.70 -23.56
C ALA A 100 0.20 15.50 -22.67
N LEU A 101 0.37 15.31 -21.37
CA LEU A 101 -0.73 15.22 -20.40
C LEU A 101 -1.50 16.55 -20.33
N ARG A 102 -0.80 17.65 -20.30
CA ARG A 102 -1.37 18.99 -20.29
C ARG A 102 -2.22 19.28 -21.54
N ASP A 103 -1.71 18.87 -22.70
CA ASP A 103 -2.43 19.00 -23.98
C ASP A 103 -3.67 18.08 -24.00
N LEU A 104 -3.58 16.88 -23.46
CA LEU A 104 -4.72 15.96 -23.29
C LEU A 104 -5.81 16.58 -22.40
N PHE A 105 -5.43 17.21 -21.28
CA PHE A 105 -6.39 17.91 -20.41
C PHE A 105 -7.10 19.04 -21.18
N GLU A 106 -6.34 19.87 -21.92
CA GLU A 106 -6.90 20.97 -22.71
C GLU A 106 -7.87 20.48 -23.78
N GLN A 107 -7.60 19.33 -24.41
CA GLN A 107 -8.50 18.70 -25.39
C GLN A 107 -9.80 18.21 -24.76
N ILE A 108 -9.74 17.64 -23.53
CA ILE A 108 -10.92 17.14 -22.83
C ILE A 108 -11.79 18.31 -22.31
N GLU A 109 -11.16 19.31 -21.69
CA GLU A 109 -11.84 20.49 -21.15
C GLU A 109 -11.02 21.75 -21.49
N PRO A 110 -11.48 22.62 -22.41
CA PRO A 110 -10.77 23.85 -22.75
C PRO A 110 -10.47 24.72 -21.52
N GLY A 111 -9.24 25.17 -21.40
CA GLY A 111 -8.72 25.93 -20.26
C GLY A 111 -8.27 25.09 -19.07
N SER A 112 -8.36 23.76 -19.13
CA SER A 112 -7.95 22.90 -18.03
C SER A 112 -6.43 22.73 -17.93
N ALA A 113 -5.66 22.95 -18.99
CA ALA A 113 -4.21 22.91 -18.95
C ALA A 113 -3.63 23.87 -17.90
N LYS A 114 -4.06 25.13 -17.89
CA LYS A 114 -3.63 26.12 -16.89
C LYS A 114 -4.13 25.80 -15.47
N LYS A 115 -5.27 25.14 -15.37
CA LYS A 115 -5.82 24.71 -14.09
C LYS A 115 -5.03 23.54 -13.52
N LEU A 116 -4.58 22.60 -14.38
CA LEU A 116 -3.69 21.51 -14.02
C LEU A 116 -2.35 22.03 -13.49
N ASP A 117 -1.75 23.02 -14.19
CA ASP A 117 -0.50 23.67 -13.73
C ASP A 117 -0.63 24.17 -12.29
N ARG A 118 -1.70 24.91 -11.98
CA ARG A 118 -1.98 25.46 -10.64
C ARG A 118 -2.25 24.36 -9.60
N PHE A 119 -3.06 23.38 -9.96
CA PHE A 119 -3.35 22.23 -9.09
C PHE A 119 -2.08 21.50 -8.69
N LEU A 120 -1.20 21.23 -9.66
CA LEU A 120 0.07 20.52 -9.41
C LEU A 120 1.09 21.36 -8.65
N GLU A 121 1.08 22.70 -8.80
CA GLU A 121 1.92 23.58 -7.98
C GLU A 121 1.52 23.52 -6.49
N GLU A 122 0.21 23.54 -6.21
CA GLU A 122 -0.29 23.34 -4.84
C GLU A 122 0.01 21.93 -4.32
N ALA A 123 -0.18 20.91 -5.16
CA ALA A 123 0.10 19.53 -4.84
C ALA A 123 1.60 19.30 -4.55
N LYS A 124 2.50 19.96 -5.31
CA LYS A 124 3.95 19.96 -5.08
C LYS A 124 4.30 20.49 -3.68
N TYR A 125 3.72 21.63 -3.31
CA TYR A 125 3.93 22.19 -1.98
C TYR A 125 3.48 21.22 -0.87
N LYS A 126 2.29 20.62 -1.02
CA LYS A 126 1.75 19.63 -0.09
C LYS A 126 2.64 18.38 -0.01
N TYR A 127 3.18 17.94 -1.15
CA TYR A 127 4.11 16.80 -1.23
C TYR A 127 5.40 17.09 -0.47
N GLN A 128 6.04 18.24 -0.73
CA GLN A 128 7.29 18.62 -0.09
C GLN A 128 7.12 18.78 1.43
N VAL A 129 6.08 19.47 1.89
CA VAL A 129 5.81 19.63 3.33
C VAL A 129 5.44 18.28 3.96
N GLY A 130 4.63 17.48 3.27
CA GLY A 130 4.23 16.16 3.72
C GLY A 130 5.44 15.26 3.96
N LEU A 131 6.31 15.11 2.95
CA LEU A 131 7.47 14.23 3.03
C LEU A 131 8.59 14.75 3.93
N ASN A 132 8.82 16.07 3.96
CA ASN A 132 9.94 16.59 4.76
C ASN A 132 9.57 16.74 6.25
N ASN A 133 8.31 17.07 6.56
CA ASN A 133 7.96 17.52 7.91
C ASN A 133 6.92 16.66 8.63
N LEU A 134 6.02 15.96 7.90
CA LEU A 134 4.86 15.33 8.54
C LEU A 134 5.00 13.81 8.68
N VAL A 135 5.40 13.12 7.61
CA VAL A 135 5.33 11.64 7.58
C VAL A 135 6.35 10.95 8.48
N PHE A 136 7.44 11.64 8.87
CA PHE A 136 8.45 11.13 9.79
C PHE A 136 8.17 11.43 11.26
N LYS A 137 7.05 12.08 11.57
CA LYS A 137 6.66 12.36 12.96
C LYS A 137 5.99 11.13 13.58
N PRO A 138 6.39 10.74 14.81
CA PRO A 138 5.84 9.54 15.47
C PRO A 138 4.39 9.71 15.95
N GLY A 139 3.82 10.91 15.89
CA GLY A 139 2.42 11.18 16.25
C GLY A 139 2.08 10.92 17.72
N GLN A 140 3.03 11.14 18.63
CA GLN A 140 2.84 10.91 20.06
C GLN A 140 2.32 12.14 20.80
N SER A 141 2.56 13.34 20.28
CA SER A 141 2.19 14.60 20.91
C SER A 141 1.74 15.63 19.87
N LEU A 142 0.76 16.47 20.25
CA LEU A 142 0.38 17.67 19.47
C LEU A 142 1.56 18.63 19.31
N LEU A 143 2.48 18.69 20.28
CA LEU A 143 3.66 19.56 20.23
C LEU A 143 4.58 19.25 19.03
N GLU A 144 4.57 18.01 18.53
CA GLU A 144 5.32 17.64 17.32
C GLU A 144 4.84 18.42 16.08
N PHE A 145 3.60 18.89 16.10
CA PHE A 145 2.96 19.61 14.99
C PHE A 145 2.84 21.12 15.25
N CYS A 146 3.33 21.61 16.39
CA CYS A 146 3.35 23.03 16.76
C CYS A 146 4.60 23.77 16.25
N ASP A 147 5.12 23.38 15.09
CA ASP A 147 6.11 24.16 14.37
C ASP A 147 5.43 25.38 13.72
N TRP A 148 5.98 26.58 13.92
CA TRP A 148 5.40 27.85 13.45
C TRP A 148 5.23 27.88 11.92
N ASP A 149 6.14 27.24 11.20
CA ASP A 149 6.06 27.10 9.74
C ASP A 149 4.97 26.11 9.31
N LEU A 150 4.75 25.06 10.10
CA LEU A 150 3.62 24.14 9.91
C LEU A 150 2.28 24.79 10.21
N VAL A 151 2.18 25.60 11.27
CA VAL A 151 0.95 26.33 11.64
C VAL A 151 0.57 27.31 10.53
N LYS A 152 1.52 28.08 10.00
CA LYS A 152 1.30 28.93 8.82
C LYS A 152 0.94 28.12 7.56
N GLY A 153 1.51 26.93 7.42
CA GLY A 153 1.26 26.02 6.30
C GLY A 153 -0.08 25.31 6.37
N LEU A 154 -0.71 25.15 7.55
CA LEU A 154 -1.96 24.41 7.72
C LEU A 154 -3.08 24.92 6.80
N PHE A 155 -3.22 26.22 6.62
CA PHE A 155 -4.19 26.80 5.67
C PHE A 155 -3.83 26.47 4.21
N ARG A 156 -2.54 26.44 3.89
CA ARG A 156 -2.04 26.10 2.55
C ARG A 156 -2.08 24.60 2.26
N LEU A 157 -2.06 23.76 3.30
CA LEU A 157 -2.19 22.31 3.20
C LEU A 157 -3.63 21.86 2.91
N ASP A 158 -4.60 22.75 3.10
CA ASP A 158 -6.02 22.52 2.78
C ASP A 158 -6.59 21.25 3.46
N VAL A 159 -6.24 21.08 4.75
CA VAL A 159 -6.58 19.84 5.51
C VAL A 159 -8.06 19.75 5.86
N PHE A 160 -8.79 20.86 5.85
CA PHE A 160 -10.21 20.90 6.22
C PHE A 160 -11.16 20.73 5.04
N ASN A 161 -10.71 20.94 3.81
CA ASN A 161 -11.48 20.64 2.61
C ASN A 161 -11.29 19.18 2.18
N SER A 162 -12.28 18.63 1.50
CA SER A 162 -12.14 17.30 0.88
C SER A 162 -11.42 17.38 -0.47
N ILE A 163 -10.78 16.27 -0.86
CA ILE A 163 -10.16 16.19 -2.19
C ILE A 163 -11.19 16.39 -3.29
N ARG A 164 -12.42 15.89 -3.15
CA ARG A 164 -13.52 16.11 -4.11
C ARG A 164 -13.82 17.59 -4.27
N ALA A 165 -14.03 18.32 -3.17
CA ALA A 165 -14.29 19.75 -3.22
C ALA A 165 -13.10 20.52 -3.83
N HIS A 166 -11.88 20.09 -3.56
CA HIS A 166 -10.67 20.67 -4.13
C HIS A 166 -10.59 20.44 -5.64
N VAL A 167 -10.76 19.20 -6.12
CA VAL A 167 -10.74 18.85 -7.55
C VAL A 167 -11.84 19.59 -8.34
N GLN A 168 -13.05 19.72 -7.77
CA GLN A 168 -14.17 20.42 -8.38
C GLN A 168 -13.95 21.92 -8.59
N LYS A 169 -13.03 22.56 -7.83
CA LYS A 169 -12.63 23.96 -8.08
C LYS A 169 -11.88 24.12 -9.41
N TYR A 170 -11.20 23.08 -9.88
CA TYR A 170 -10.35 23.11 -11.07
C TYR A 170 -11.04 22.52 -12.30
N PHE A 171 -11.70 21.38 -12.15
CA PHE A 171 -12.19 20.59 -13.28
C PHE A 171 -13.71 20.43 -13.24
N LYS A 172 -14.35 20.48 -14.43
CA LYS A 172 -15.78 20.28 -14.62
C LYS A 172 -16.07 18.93 -15.28
N ASP A 173 -15.24 18.51 -16.24
CA ASP A 173 -15.38 17.22 -16.91
C ASP A 173 -15.26 16.07 -15.92
N GLN A 174 -16.18 15.12 -15.98
CA GLN A 174 -16.24 14.01 -15.03
C GLN A 174 -15.02 13.09 -15.12
N ARG A 175 -14.46 12.90 -16.31
CA ARG A 175 -13.27 12.06 -16.53
C ARG A 175 -12.06 12.67 -15.84
N LEU A 176 -11.85 13.98 -16.00
CA LEU A 176 -10.77 14.69 -15.32
C LEU A 176 -10.93 14.66 -13.80
N ARG A 177 -12.15 14.80 -13.30
CA ARG A 177 -12.43 14.66 -11.85
C ARG A 177 -12.07 13.27 -11.35
N GLN A 178 -12.52 12.23 -12.03
CA GLN A 178 -12.22 10.85 -11.66
C GLN A 178 -10.72 10.55 -11.72
N LEU A 179 -10.01 11.06 -12.76
CA LEU A 179 -8.55 10.97 -12.87
C LEU A 179 -7.82 11.63 -11.69
N MET A 180 -8.33 12.76 -11.20
CA MET A 180 -7.68 13.47 -10.10
C MET A 180 -8.13 12.95 -8.71
N GLU A 181 -9.23 12.22 -8.63
CA GLU A 181 -9.75 11.62 -7.40
C GLU A 181 -9.24 10.19 -7.17
N PHE A 182 -8.93 9.42 -8.23
CA PHE A 182 -8.61 8.00 -8.06
C PHE A 182 -7.36 7.71 -7.21
N PRO A 183 -6.28 8.52 -7.21
CA PRO A 183 -5.10 8.21 -6.40
C PRO A 183 -5.40 8.14 -4.90
N VAL A 184 -6.43 8.85 -4.42
CA VAL A 184 -6.81 8.81 -3.00
C VAL A 184 -7.62 7.59 -2.61
N LEU A 185 -8.14 6.82 -3.56
CA LEU A 185 -8.83 5.55 -3.26
C LEU A 185 -7.88 4.55 -2.60
N PHE A 186 -6.61 4.58 -2.95
CA PHE A 186 -5.57 3.78 -2.30
C PHE A 186 -5.29 4.21 -0.85
N LEU A 187 -5.75 5.40 -0.44
CA LEU A 187 -5.66 5.87 0.94
C LEU A 187 -6.80 5.35 1.83
N GLY A 188 -7.75 4.66 1.21
CA GLY A 188 -8.79 3.91 1.92
C GLY A 188 -9.93 4.75 2.45
N ALA A 189 -10.26 5.87 1.82
CA ALA A 189 -11.45 6.66 2.15
C ALA A 189 -12.07 7.27 0.89
N MET A 190 -13.37 7.61 1.00
CA MET A 190 -14.07 8.33 -0.08
C MET A 190 -13.44 9.71 -0.33
N PRO A 191 -13.41 10.20 -1.59
CA PRO A 191 -12.88 11.53 -1.91
C PRO A 191 -13.54 12.68 -1.12
N GLU A 192 -14.79 12.53 -0.69
CA GLU A 192 -15.50 13.52 0.16
C GLU A 192 -15.01 13.54 1.59
N LYS A 193 -14.44 12.43 2.08
CA LYS A 193 -13.96 12.26 3.46
C LYS A 193 -12.44 12.33 3.58
N THR A 194 -11.74 12.33 2.46
CA THR A 194 -10.28 12.44 2.39
C THR A 194 -9.87 13.91 2.32
N PRO A 195 -8.97 14.40 3.18
CA PRO A 195 -8.48 15.78 3.14
C PRO A 195 -7.81 16.14 1.81
N ALA A 196 -7.98 17.37 1.36
CA ALA A 196 -7.35 17.89 0.13
C ALA A 196 -5.81 17.95 0.21
N LEU A 197 -5.24 17.84 1.40
CA LEU A 197 -3.81 17.55 1.59
C LEU A 197 -3.33 16.41 0.71
N TYR A 198 -4.14 15.35 0.57
CA TYR A 198 -3.79 14.15 -0.18
C TYR A 198 -3.76 14.34 -1.70
N SER A 199 -4.04 15.56 -2.23
CA SER A 199 -3.69 15.91 -3.61
C SER A 199 -2.18 15.79 -3.89
N LEU A 200 -1.36 15.70 -2.84
CA LEU A 200 0.06 15.34 -2.95
C LEU A 200 0.27 14.03 -3.74
N MET A 201 -0.69 13.09 -3.70
CA MET A 201 -0.62 11.85 -4.48
C MET A 201 -0.71 12.09 -5.98
N ASN A 202 -1.45 13.13 -6.42
CA ASN A 202 -1.46 13.52 -7.83
C ASN A 202 -0.10 14.06 -8.30
N TYR A 203 0.62 14.77 -7.41
CA TYR A 203 2.00 15.17 -7.71
C TYR A 203 2.94 13.96 -7.78
N ALA A 204 2.79 13.02 -6.86
CA ALA A 204 3.56 11.78 -6.87
C ALA A 204 3.33 10.95 -8.14
N ASP A 205 2.09 10.83 -8.60
CA ASP A 205 1.72 10.13 -9.84
C ASP A 205 2.23 10.87 -11.08
N ILE A 206 1.78 12.11 -11.27
CA ILE A 206 1.99 12.87 -12.53
C ILE A 206 3.45 13.31 -12.68
N MET A 207 4.03 13.90 -11.63
CA MET A 207 5.38 14.47 -11.69
C MET A 207 6.46 13.48 -11.26
N GLY A 208 6.21 12.69 -10.21
CA GLY A 208 7.10 11.62 -9.77
C GLY A 208 7.08 10.41 -10.69
N GLY A 209 5.92 10.14 -11.25
CA GLY A 209 5.69 9.15 -12.29
C GLY A 209 5.37 7.76 -11.81
N THR A 210 4.86 6.96 -12.75
CA THR A 210 4.56 5.55 -12.58
C THR A 210 5.71 4.72 -13.14
N TRP A 211 6.27 3.88 -12.28
CA TRP A 211 7.44 3.06 -12.59
C TRP A 211 7.13 1.59 -12.37
N TYR A 212 7.95 0.74 -12.96
CA TYR A 212 7.94 -0.69 -12.74
C TYR A 212 9.35 -1.16 -12.38
N PRO A 213 9.55 -1.81 -11.23
CA PRO A 213 10.81 -2.46 -10.92
C PRO A 213 10.91 -3.76 -11.74
N GLU A 214 11.99 -3.95 -12.50
CA GLU A 214 12.21 -5.16 -13.30
C GLU A 214 12.20 -6.40 -12.39
N GLY A 215 11.47 -7.44 -12.80
CA GLY A 215 11.20 -8.62 -11.99
C GLY A 215 10.01 -8.50 -11.03
N GLY A 216 9.30 -7.34 -11.03
CA GLY A 216 8.11 -7.09 -10.20
C GLY A 216 8.41 -6.34 -8.91
N MET A 217 7.36 -6.06 -8.16
CA MET A 217 7.46 -5.35 -6.86
C MET A 217 8.26 -6.14 -5.82
N TYR A 218 8.36 -7.45 -5.97
CA TYR A 218 9.19 -8.28 -5.09
C TYR A 218 10.68 -7.95 -5.20
N SER A 219 11.16 -7.44 -6.34
CA SER A 219 12.56 -6.97 -6.48
C SER A 219 12.91 -5.88 -5.46
N VAL A 220 11.93 -5.05 -5.09
CA VAL A 220 12.12 -4.03 -4.05
C VAL A 220 12.29 -4.68 -2.66
N VAL A 221 11.48 -5.71 -2.39
CA VAL A 221 11.59 -6.51 -1.15
C VAL A 221 12.95 -7.17 -1.08
N GLU A 222 13.37 -7.81 -2.18
CA GLU A 222 14.65 -8.49 -2.27
C GLU A 222 15.81 -7.50 -2.05
N GLY A 223 15.76 -6.33 -2.69
CA GLY A 223 16.78 -5.30 -2.48
C GLY A 223 16.87 -4.80 -1.03
N MET A 224 15.74 -4.62 -0.35
CA MET A 224 15.72 -4.25 1.08
C MET A 224 16.21 -5.40 1.99
N TYR A 225 15.87 -6.63 1.63
CA TYR A 225 16.33 -7.83 2.34
C TYR A 225 17.84 -8.00 2.22
N GLN A 226 18.39 -7.88 1.01
CA GLN A 226 19.84 -7.94 0.78
C GLN A 226 20.59 -6.84 1.56
N LEU A 227 20.09 -5.61 1.54
CA LEU A 227 20.64 -4.53 2.35
C LEU A 227 20.64 -4.89 3.85
N ALA A 228 19.56 -5.47 4.36
CA ALA A 228 19.48 -5.87 5.76
C ALA A 228 20.48 -6.97 6.10
N LEU A 229 20.71 -7.95 5.20
CA LEU A 229 21.74 -8.98 5.34
C LEU A 229 23.15 -8.36 5.34
N GLU A 230 23.44 -7.42 4.44
CA GLU A 230 24.74 -6.70 4.42
C GLU A 230 25.01 -5.95 5.73
N LEU A 231 23.96 -5.51 6.43
CA LEU A 231 24.04 -4.85 7.73
C LEU A 231 24.12 -5.83 8.90
N GLY A 232 24.11 -7.14 8.65
CA GLY A 232 24.22 -8.19 9.68
C GLY A 232 22.91 -8.57 10.36
N VAL A 233 21.75 -8.26 9.75
CA VAL A 233 20.45 -8.70 10.27
C VAL A 233 20.29 -10.20 10.09
N GLU A 234 19.89 -10.90 11.17
CA GLU A 234 19.55 -12.31 11.13
C GLU A 234 18.06 -12.51 10.82
N PHE A 235 17.75 -13.37 9.85
CA PHE A 235 16.38 -13.74 9.51
C PHE A 235 16.08 -15.18 9.86
N ARG A 236 14.96 -15.40 10.54
CA ARG A 236 14.41 -16.72 10.86
C ARG A 236 13.06 -16.84 10.17
N PHE A 237 13.03 -17.58 9.06
CA PHE A 237 11.83 -17.88 8.29
C PHE A 237 11.06 -19.07 8.84
N SER A 238 9.79 -19.19 8.44
CA SER A 238 8.88 -20.24 8.93
C SER A 238 8.77 -20.25 10.46
N GLN A 239 8.81 -19.06 11.06
CA GLN A 239 8.70 -18.81 12.50
C GLN A 239 7.43 -17.99 12.78
N ASN A 240 6.29 -18.67 12.84
CA ASN A 240 5.03 -18.05 13.21
C ASN A 240 5.02 -17.73 14.71
N VAL A 241 5.04 -16.45 15.04
CA VAL A 241 4.97 -16.00 16.45
C VAL A 241 3.54 -16.20 16.97
N THR A 242 3.44 -16.86 18.13
CA THR A 242 2.15 -17.20 18.76
C THR A 242 1.93 -16.58 20.13
N GLY A 243 2.96 -15.92 20.69
CA GLY A 243 2.83 -15.23 21.98
C GLY A 243 4.12 -14.60 22.45
N VAL A 244 4.00 -13.83 23.53
CA VAL A 244 5.15 -13.21 24.22
C VAL A 244 5.03 -13.46 25.73
N GLU A 245 6.18 -13.52 26.40
CA GLU A 245 6.22 -13.47 27.85
C GLU A 245 6.55 -12.06 28.33
N VAL A 246 5.85 -11.62 29.35
CA VAL A 246 6.05 -10.30 29.95
C VAL A 246 6.60 -10.46 31.37
N ARG A 247 7.69 -9.72 31.68
CA ARG A 247 8.28 -9.62 33.02
C ARG A 247 8.58 -8.15 33.31
N SER A 248 8.20 -7.66 34.47
CA SER A 248 8.47 -6.27 34.92
C SER A 248 8.05 -5.20 33.88
N GLU A 249 6.85 -5.34 33.27
CA GLU A 249 6.31 -4.44 32.25
C GLU A 249 7.18 -4.36 30.97
N ALA A 250 7.89 -5.41 30.66
CA ALA A 250 8.66 -5.54 29.42
C ALA A 250 8.47 -6.93 28.81
N VAL A 251 8.48 -7.03 27.49
CA VAL A 251 8.56 -8.32 26.80
C VAL A 251 9.93 -8.90 27.07
N SER A 252 9.98 -10.10 27.62
CA SER A 252 11.24 -10.81 27.94
C SER A 252 11.57 -11.85 26.87
N THR A 253 10.55 -12.52 26.31
CA THR A 253 10.72 -13.54 25.26
C THR A 253 9.58 -13.50 24.24
N VAL A 254 9.89 -13.93 23.02
CA VAL A 254 8.93 -14.16 21.94
C VAL A 254 8.86 -15.67 21.70
N LYS A 255 7.65 -16.22 21.58
CA LYS A 255 7.40 -17.67 21.36
C LYS A 255 6.85 -17.91 19.95
N THR A 256 7.27 -19.00 19.35
CA THR A 256 6.78 -19.41 18.03
C THR A 256 5.94 -20.69 18.12
N GLU A 257 5.19 -20.97 17.08
CA GLU A 257 4.36 -22.16 16.93
C GLU A 257 5.16 -23.48 17.05
N LYS A 258 6.46 -23.44 16.65
CA LYS A 258 7.37 -24.57 16.77
C LYS A 258 7.88 -24.80 18.20
N GLY A 259 7.46 -23.97 19.17
CA GLY A 259 7.89 -24.02 20.54
C GLY A 259 9.26 -23.38 20.80
N GLU A 260 9.87 -22.74 19.79
CA GLU A 260 11.10 -21.98 19.99
C GLU A 260 10.84 -20.72 20.81
N ILE A 261 11.80 -20.35 21.66
CA ILE A 261 11.73 -19.21 22.56
C ILE A 261 12.94 -18.30 22.29
N PHE A 262 12.66 -17.06 21.95
CA PHE A 262 13.67 -16.06 21.63
C PHE A 262 13.68 -14.96 22.70
N PRO A 263 14.77 -14.77 23.44
CA PRO A 263 14.90 -13.63 24.34
C PRO A 263 14.97 -12.32 23.55
N ALA A 264 14.42 -11.25 24.13
CA ALA A 264 14.38 -9.95 23.45
C ALA A 264 14.47 -8.79 24.46
N ASP A 265 15.45 -7.91 24.26
CA ASP A 265 15.55 -6.65 25.02
C ASP A 265 14.54 -5.62 24.52
N VAL A 266 14.33 -5.57 23.20
CA VAL A 266 13.35 -4.72 22.53
C VAL A 266 12.61 -5.53 21.47
N VAL A 267 11.30 -5.30 21.34
CA VAL A 267 10.45 -5.93 20.32
C VAL A 267 9.81 -4.86 19.43
N ILE A 268 9.96 -5.03 18.12
CA ILE A 268 9.27 -4.23 17.11
C ILE A 268 8.27 -5.13 16.38
N GLY A 269 6.99 -4.83 16.51
CA GLY A 269 5.92 -5.53 15.82
C GLY A 269 5.71 -4.96 14.40
N GLY A 270 6.16 -5.70 13.40
CA GLY A 270 5.97 -5.41 11.97
C GLY A 270 4.87 -6.26 11.32
N ALA A 271 4.27 -7.21 12.05
CA ALA A 271 3.05 -7.90 11.68
C ALA A 271 1.80 -7.00 11.87
N ASP A 272 0.60 -7.51 11.61
CA ASP A 272 -0.64 -6.73 11.82
C ASP A 272 -0.72 -6.27 13.29
N TYR A 273 -0.92 -4.96 13.50
CA TYR A 273 -0.90 -4.36 14.84
C TYR A 273 -1.98 -4.94 15.75
N HIS A 274 -3.19 -5.12 15.18
CA HIS A 274 -4.29 -5.72 15.94
C HIS A 274 -3.93 -7.13 16.41
N PHE A 275 -3.36 -7.95 15.54
CA PHE A 275 -2.90 -9.30 15.88
C PHE A 275 -1.88 -9.28 17.02
N ILE A 276 -0.88 -8.41 16.98
CA ILE A 276 0.10 -8.31 18.05
C ILE A 276 -0.57 -7.91 19.37
N GLU A 277 -1.46 -6.90 19.34
CA GLU A 277 -2.13 -6.39 20.53
C GLU A 277 -3.14 -7.38 21.13
N GLN A 278 -3.96 -8.03 20.28
CA GLN A 278 -5.10 -8.80 20.77
C GLN A 278 -4.81 -10.29 20.90
N ASP A 279 -3.89 -10.83 20.08
CA ASP A 279 -3.66 -12.27 20.03
C ASP A 279 -2.32 -12.67 20.64
N LEU A 280 -1.27 -11.81 20.56
CA LEU A 280 0.04 -12.15 21.14
C LEU A 280 0.23 -11.64 22.57
N LEU A 281 -0.40 -10.50 22.95
CA LEU A 281 -0.25 -9.91 24.28
C LEU A 281 -1.28 -10.45 25.26
N PRO A 282 -0.88 -10.79 26.51
CA PRO A 282 -1.84 -11.00 27.58
C PRO A 282 -2.70 -9.75 27.82
N GLY A 283 -4.01 -9.93 28.08
CA GLY A 283 -5.00 -8.86 28.16
C GLY A 283 -4.61 -7.61 28.97
N PRO A 284 -4.00 -7.72 30.17
CA PRO A 284 -3.60 -6.56 30.97
C PRO A 284 -2.57 -5.65 30.29
N PHE A 285 -1.81 -6.16 29.30
CA PHE A 285 -0.76 -5.45 28.60
C PHE A 285 -1.17 -4.89 27.24
N GLN A 286 -2.42 -5.08 26.84
CA GLN A 286 -2.98 -4.49 25.62
C GLN A 286 -3.18 -2.98 25.79
N SER A 287 -2.70 -2.18 24.83
CA SER A 287 -2.85 -0.72 24.84
C SER A 287 -4.25 -0.27 24.42
N TYR A 288 -4.91 -1.09 23.61
CA TYR A 288 -6.22 -0.81 23.03
C TYR A 288 -7.17 -2.00 23.21
N THR A 289 -8.42 -1.69 23.55
CA THR A 289 -9.48 -2.71 23.72
C THR A 289 -10.02 -3.17 22.35
N SER A 290 -10.68 -4.34 22.33
CA SER A 290 -11.39 -4.82 21.14
C SER A 290 -12.47 -3.83 20.67
N ASN A 291 -13.13 -3.09 21.60
CA ASN A 291 -14.09 -2.04 21.25
C ASN A 291 -13.43 -0.85 20.54
N TYR A 292 -12.20 -0.49 20.90
CA TYR A 292 -11.43 0.52 20.18
C TYR A 292 -11.19 0.10 18.73
N TRP A 293 -10.72 -1.12 18.50
CA TRP A 293 -10.44 -1.66 17.18
C TRP A 293 -11.69 -1.78 16.32
N ASN A 294 -12.80 -2.24 16.91
CA ASN A 294 -14.09 -2.39 16.20
C ASN A 294 -14.66 -1.07 15.69
N LYS A 295 -14.35 0.05 16.37
CA LYS A 295 -14.76 1.41 15.97
C LYS A 295 -13.84 2.07 14.95
N ARG A 296 -12.76 1.41 14.52
CA ARG A 296 -11.88 1.96 13.50
C ARG A 296 -12.45 1.77 12.11
N ASP A 297 -12.37 2.83 11.31
CA ASP A 297 -12.68 2.79 9.90
C ASP A 297 -11.50 2.13 9.17
N MET A 298 -11.76 0.99 8.53
CA MET A 298 -10.73 0.28 7.77
C MET A 298 -10.71 0.80 6.33
N ALA A 299 -9.52 0.84 5.75
CA ALA A 299 -9.34 0.93 4.32
C ALA A 299 -9.87 -0.35 3.64
N PRO A 300 -10.08 -0.36 2.33
CA PRO A 300 -10.61 -1.53 1.65
C PRO A 300 -9.76 -2.78 1.86
N SER A 301 -10.41 -3.93 1.73
CA SER A 301 -9.79 -5.18 1.33
C SER A 301 -9.81 -5.29 -0.19
N CYS A 302 -9.32 -6.40 -0.71
CA CYS A 302 -9.28 -6.69 -2.14
C CYS A 302 -9.73 -8.11 -2.41
N LEU A 303 -10.35 -8.30 -3.58
CA LEU A 303 -10.45 -9.58 -4.25
C LEU A 303 -9.47 -9.54 -5.41
N LEU A 304 -8.46 -10.39 -5.37
CA LEU A 304 -7.35 -10.44 -6.32
C LEU A 304 -7.48 -11.70 -7.18
N TYR A 305 -7.06 -11.59 -8.45
CA TYR A 305 -6.89 -12.74 -9.33
C TYR A 305 -5.55 -12.65 -10.05
N PHE A 306 -4.86 -13.76 -10.03
CA PHE A 306 -3.61 -14.01 -10.74
C PHE A 306 -3.95 -14.93 -11.92
N VAL A 307 -3.71 -14.46 -13.14
CA VAL A 307 -4.20 -15.13 -14.36
C VAL A 307 -3.09 -15.27 -15.39
N GLY A 308 -2.84 -16.50 -15.81
CA GLY A 308 -1.91 -16.81 -16.91
C GLY A 308 -2.68 -17.14 -18.18
N LEU A 309 -2.32 -16.47 -19.29
CA LEU A 309 -2.89 -16.73 -20.61
C LEU A 309 -1.87 -17.40 -21.52
N ASN A 310 -2.33 -18.32 -22.39
CA ASN A 310 -1.49 -18.97 -23.39
C ASN A 310 -1.31 -18.14 -24.68
N LYS A 311 -1.60 -16.84 -24.64
CA LYS A 311 -1.41 -15.91 -25.75
C LYS A 311 -1.08 -14.51 -25.25
N LYS A 312 -0.52 -13.68 -26.16
CA LYS A 312 -0.40 -12.23 -25.95
C LYS A 312 -1.69 -11.49 -26.28
N LEU A 313 -1.94 -10.41 -25.58
CA LEU A 313 -3.04 -9.47 -25.86
C LEU A 313 -2.50 -8.22 -26.55
N SER A 314 -3.14 -7.82 -27.66
CA SER A 314 -2.70 -6.66 -28.43
C SER A 314 -3.19 -5.35 -27.80
N GLY A 315 -2.33 -4.34 -27.78
CA GLY A 315 -2.73 -2.96 -27.43
C GLY A 315 -3.15 -2.74 -25.97
N ILE A 316 -2.89 -3.71 -25.06
CA ILE A 316 -3.07 -3.48 -23.63
C ILE A 316 -1.84 -2.76 -23.05
N LEU A 317 -2.03 -2.05 -21.95
CA LEU A 317 -0.95 -1.41 -21.19
C LEU A 317 -0.63 -2.18 -19.91
N HIS A 318 0.50 -1.86 -19.33
CA HIS A 318 0.93 -2.44 -18.04
C HIS A 318 -0.13 -2.23 -16.96
N HIS A 319 -0.68 -1.01 -16.87
CA HIS A 319 -1.73 -0.66 -15.92
C HIS A 319 -2.99 -0.21 -16.65
N SER A 320 -4.13 -0.74 -16.23
CA SER A 320 -5.45 -0.37 -16.77
C SER A 320 -6.48 -0.26 -15.65
N LEU A 321 -7.19 0.87 -15.59
CA LEU A 321 -8.26 1.15 -14.65
C LEU A 321 -9.59 1.07 -15.37
N PHE A 322 -10.58 0.40 -14.78
CA PHE A 322 -11.91 0.22 -15.35
C PHE A 322 -12.94 1.02 -14.55
N PHE A 323 -13.29 2.21 -15.06
CA PHE A 323 -14.29 3.15 -14.53
C PHE A 323 -15.55 3.13 -15.39
N ASP A 324 -15.89 1.96 -15.93
CA ASP A 324 -16.96 1.74 -16.89
C ASP A 324 -18.35 1.57 -16.25
N VAL A 325 -18.42 1.67 -14.91
CA VAL A 325 -19.65 1.66 -14.09
C VAL A 325 -19.65 2.85 -13.13
N PRO A 326 -20.81 3.19 -12.50
CA PRO A 326 -20.89 4.33 -11.59
C PRO A 326 -19.97 4.19 -10.38
N PHE A 327 -19.05 5.13 -10.24
CA PHE A 327 -18.03 5.18 -9.19
C PHE A 327 -18.65 5.29 -7.78
N GLU A 328 -19.67 6.11 -7.62
CA GLU A 328 -20.30 6.40 -6.34
C GLU A 328 -21.02 5.19 -5.73
N GLN A 329 -21.56 4.31 -6.59
CA GLN A 329 -22.21 3.09 -6.12
C GLN A 329 -21.19 2.16 -5.46
N HIS A 330 -20.11 1.84 -6.16
CA HIS A 330 -19.06 0.97 -5.64
C HIS A 330 -18.41 1.57 -4.37
N ALA A 331 -18.15 2.88 -4.36
CA ALA A 331 -17.62 3.56 -3.19
C ALA A 331 -18.57 3.46 -1.97
N ARG A 332 -19.90 3.56 -2.17
CA ARG A 332 -20.86 3.33 -1.07
C ARG A 332 -20.84 1.89 -0.57
N GLU A 333 -20.74 0.91 -1.45
CA GLU A 333 -20.70 -0.52 -1.12
C GLU A 333 -19.43 -0.91 -0.37
N ILE A 334 -18.34 -0.15 -0.52
CA ILE A 334 -17.11 -0.33 0.25
C ILE A 334 -17.19 0.38 1.62
N TYR A 335 -17.60 1.65 1.67
CA TYR A 335 -17.37 2.50 2.83
C TYR A 335 -18.61 2.82 3.67
N SER A 336 -19.80 2.93 3.06
CA SER A 336 -21.01 3.41 3.75
C SER A 336 -22.01 2.32 4.06
N SER A 337 -22.09 1.33 3.18
CA SER A 337 -22.97 0.16 3.31
C SER A 337 -22.19 -1.08 2.89
N PRO A 338 -21.24 -1.54 3.74
CA PRO A 338 -20.32 -2.62 3.39
C PRO A 338 -21.04 -3.87 2.90
N GLN A 339 -20.79 -4.23 1.63
CA GLN A 339 -21.31 -5.43 0.98
C GLN A 339 -20.42 -5.84 -0.19
N TRP A 340 -20.62 -7.04 -0.71
CA TRP A 340 -20.02 -7.45 -1.97
C TRP A 340 -20.54 -6.55 -3.09
N PRO A 341 -19.64 -5.89 -3.89
CA PRO A 341 -20.08 -4.88 -4.86
C PRO A 341 -20.93 -5.48 -5.97
N THR A 342 -22.02 -4.79 -6.31
CA THR A 342 -22.96 -5.22 -7.37
C THR A 342 -22.29 -5.13 -8.74
N ASP A 343 -21.72 -3.97 -9.05
CA ASP A 343 -20.99 -3.69 -10.28
C ASP A 343 -19.63 -3.08 -9.91
N PRO A 344 -18.57 -3.91 -9.70
CA PRO A 344 -17.31 -3.40 -9.21
C PRO A 344 -16.53 -2.61 -10.27
N LEU A 345 -15.92 -1.51 -9.85
CA LEU A 345 -14.73 -0.99 -10.52
C LEU A 345 -13.59 -1.98 -10.30
N PHE A 346 -12.68 -2.11 -11.24
CA PHE A 346 -11.54 -2.99 -11.08
C PHE A 346 -10.29 -2.43 -11.78
N TYR A 347 -9.17 -2.96 -11.39
CA TYR A 347 -7.87 -2.64 -11.93
C TYR A 347 -7.22 -3.89 -12.52
N VAL A 348 -6.48 -3.74 -13.61
CA VAL A 348 -5.69 -4.79 -14.25
C VAL A 348 -4.24 -4.34 -14.38
N SER A 349 -3.33 -5.21 -13.93
CA SER A 349 -1.90 -5.14 -14.26
C SER A 349 -1.54 -6.25 -15.23
N ALA A 350 -0.80 -5.92 -16.29
CA ALA A 350 -0.25 -6.85 -17.25
C ALA A 350 1.29 -6.68 -17.30
N PRO A 351 2.03 -7.14 -16.27
CA PRO A 351 3.45 -6.89 -16.17
C PRO A 351 4.25 -7.48 -17.33
N SER A 352 3.79 -8.57 -17.94
CA SER A 352 4.42 -9.19 -19.12
C SER A 352 4.40 -8.32 -20.39
N VAL A 353 3.68 -7.20 -20.41
CA VAL A 353 3.79 -6.15 -21.44
C VAL A 353 5.12 -5.40 -21.34
N SER A 354 5.63 -5.24 -20.13
CA SER A 354 6.84 -4.45 -19.83
C SER A 354 8.06 -5.30 -19.50
N ASP A 355 7.85 -6.53 -19.05
CA ASP A 355 8.86 -7.46 -18.57
C ASP A 355 8.62 -8.87 -19.13
N PRO A 356 9.49 -9.35 -20.02
CA PRO A 356 9.34 -10.68 -20.62
C PRO A 356 9.66 -11.84 -19.66
N HIS A 357 10.21 -11.56 -18.46
CA HIS A 357 10.64 -12.59 -17.52
C HIS A 357 9.53 -13.06 -16.56
N VAL A 358 8.39 -12.37 -16.55
CA VAL A 358 7.27 -12.69 -15.63
C VAL A 358 6.20 -13.61 -16.24
N ALA A 359 6.38 -14.02 -17.49
CA ALA A 359 5.52 -15.01 -18.18
C ALA A 359 6.33 -15.84 -19.17
N PRO A 360 5.88 -17.05 -19.53
CA PRO A 360 6.48 -17.80 -20.64
C PRO A 360 6.40 -17.03 -21.96
N ALA A 361 7.28 -17.36 -22.91
CA ALA A 361 7.26 -16.73 -24.23
C ALA A 361 5.87 -16.85 -24.88
N SER A 362 5.39 -15.77 -25.51
CA SER A 362 4.06 -15.67 -26.13
C SER A 362 2.86 -15.81 -25.18
N HIS A 363 3.06 -15.78 -23.87
CA HIS A 363 2.02 -15.81 -22.84
C HIS A 363 1.85 -14.44 -22.21
N GLU A 364 0.70 -14.22 -21.54
CA GLU A 364 0.40 -13.00 -20.81
C GLU A 364 0.15 -13.27 -19.33
N ASN A 365 0.76 -12.47 -18.47
CA ASN A 365 0.52 -12.44 -17.04
C ASN A 365 -0.45 -11.31 -16.73
N LEU A 366 -1.60 -11.62 -16.13
CA LEU A 366 -2.59 -10.62 -15.71
C LEU A 366 -2.83 -10.72 -14.20
N PHE A 367 -2.91 -9.57 -13.58
CA PHE A 367 -3.33 -9.42 -12.19
C PHE A 367 -4.56 -8.52 -12.15
N PHE A 368 -5.67 -9.04 -11.62
CA PHE A 368 -6.89 -8.26 -11.43
C PHE A 368 -7.07 -7.92 -9.95
N LEU A 369 -7.52 -6.71 -9.66
CA LEU A 369 -7.85 -6.25 -8.33
C LEU A 369 -9.24 -5.61 -8.33
N VAL A 370 -10.13 -6.16 -7.50
CA VAL A 370 -11.44 -5.59 -7.19
C VAL A 370 -11.41 -5.11 -5.74
N PRO A 371 -11.52 -3.79 -5.49
CA PRO A 371 -11.67 -3.29 -4.13
C PRO A 371 -12.98 -3.79 -3.50
N VAL A 372 -12.92 -4.27 -2.27
CA VAL A 372 -14.09 -4.72 -1.51
C VAL A 372 -14.03 -4.17 -0.09
N ALA A 373 -15.15 -4.09 0.61
CA ALA A 373 -15.15 -3.66 1.99
C ALA A 373 -14.36 -4.63 2.88
N ALA A 374 -13.66 -4.14 3.89
CA ALA A 374 -13.05 -4.99 4.89
C ALA A 374 -14.10 -5.58 5.83
N GLY A 375 -13.90 -6.83 6.28
CA GLY A 375 -14.81 -7.51 7.22
C GLY A 375 -16.06 -8.11 6.59
N LEU A 376 -16.12 -8.28 5.28
CA LEU A 376 -17.20 -9.01 4.63
C LEU A 376 -17.14 -10.49 5.01
N THR A 377 -18.31 -11.09 5.15
CA THR A 377 -18.50 -12.53 5.31
C THR A 377 -18.78 -13.21 3.97
N ASN A 378 -18.86 -14.54 3.97
CA ASN A 378 -19.18 -15.36 2.78
C ASN A 378 -18.16 -15.23 1.63
N ASP A 379 -16.89 -15.18 1.97
CA ASP A 379 -15.79 -15.24 1.02
C ASP A 379 -15.62 -16.68 0.49
N SER A 380 -16.61 -17.15 -0.28
CA SER A 380 -16.64 -18.52 -0.81
C SER A 380 -16.03 -18.63 -2.20
N HIS A 381 -15.68 -19.85 -2.61
CA HIS A 381 -15.18 -20.12 -3.97
C HIS A 381 -16.19 -19.70 -5.04
N GLU A 382 -17.50 -19.88 -4.80
CA GLU A 382 -18.56 -19.51 -5.74
C GLU A 382 -18.63 -18.00 -5.95
N ILE A 383 -18.49 -17.22 -4.87
CA ILE A 383 -18.43 -15.74 -4.97
C ILE A 383 -17.19 -15.32 -5.74
N ARG A 384 -16.03 -15.88 -5.41
CA ARG A 384 -14.79 -15.57 -6.11
C ARG A 384 -14.88 -15.93 -7.60
N LYS A 385 -15.44 -17.09 -7.95
CA LYS A 385 -15.67 -17.50 -9.34
C LYS A 385 -16.64 -16.56 -10.06
N LYS A 386 -17.75 -16.20 -9.42
CA LYS A 386 -18.73 -15.24 -9.99
C LYS A 386 -18.07 -13.91 -10.36
N TYR A 387 -17.25 -13.35 -9.47
CA TYR A 387 -16.54 -12.09 -9.74
C TYR A 387 -15.46 -12.26 -10.83
N PHE A 388 -14.78 -13.39 -10.86
CA PHE A 388 -13.83 -13.70 -11.93
C PHE A 388 -14.50 -13.67 -13.31
N GLU A 389 -15.61 -14.37 -13.46
CA GLU A 389 -16.36 -14.40 -14.70
C GLU A 389 -16.86 -13.01 -15.11
N LEU A 390 -17.40 -12.25 -14.15
CA LEU A 390 -17.88 -10.88 -14.38
C LEU A 390 -16.79 -9.93 -14.87
N ILE A 391 -15.61 -9.92 -14.21
CA ILE A 391 -14.54 -8.98 -14.57
C ILE A 391 -13.84 -9.39 -15.85
N VAL A 392 -13.68 -10.69 -16.11
CA VAL A 392 -13.08 -11.18 -17.37
C VAL A 392 -14.00 -10.85 -18.55
N GLU A 393 -15.30 -11.04 -18.43
CA GLU A 393 -16.28 -10.64 -19.46
C GLU A 393 -16.20 -9.15 -19.78
N ARG A 394 -16.16 -8.30 -18.76
CA ARG A 394 -16.03 -6.84 -18.94
C ARG A 394 -14.67 -6.46 -19.51
N PHE A 395 -13.61 -7.12 -19.09
CA PHE A 395 -12.27 -6.92 -19.64
C PHE A 395 -12.23 -7.26 -21.14
N GLU A 396 -12.74 -8.45 -21.55
CA GLU A 396 -12.86 -8.86 -22.95
C GLU A 396 -13.63 -7.82 -23.78
N ALA A 397 -14.78 -7.38 -23.29
CA ALA A 397 -15.62 -6.40 -23.97
C ALA A 397 -14.91 -5.05 -24.18
N ARG A 398 -14.06 -4.63 -23.21
CA ARG A 398 -13.33 -3.35 -23.29
C ARG A 398 -12.09 -3.40 -24.17
N ILE A 399 -11.36 -4.50 -24.15
CA ILE A 399 -10.16 -4.65 -24.99
C ILE A 399 -10.48 -5.16 -26.42
N GLY A 400 -11.71 -5.64 -26.64
CA GLY A 400 -12.15 -6.18 -27.93
C GLY A 400 -11.47 -7.50 -28.33
N GLN A 401 -11.01 -8.27 -27.36
CA GLN A 401 -10.30 -9.54 -27.59
C GLN A 401 -10.78 -10.64 -26.64
N PRO A 402 -10.95 -11.88 -27.10
CA PRO A 402 -11.30 -13.01 -26.22
C PRO A 402 -10.14 -13.31 -25.26
N VAL A 403 -10.44 -13.51 -24.00
CA VAL A 403 -9.47 -13.81 -22.93
C VAL A 403 -9.79 -15.14 -22.27
N ARG A 404 -11.08 -15.41 -22.03
CA ARG A 404 -11.58 -16.56 -21.26
C ARG A 404 -11.01 -17.90 -21.75
N ASP A 405 -11.06 -18.12 -23.06
CA ASP A 405 -10.59 -19.37 -23.68
C ASP A 405 -9.05 -19.52 -23.65
N ALA A 406 -8.34 -18.44 -23.37
CA ALA A 406 -6.89 -18.42 -23.27
C ALA A 406 -6.37 -18.59 -21.85
N VAL A 407 -7.24 -18.62 -20.86
CA VAL A 407 -6.85 -18.81 -19.45
C VAL A 407 -6.39 -20.24 -19.23
N ILE A 408 -5.12 -20.41 -18.88
CA ILE A 408 -4.52 -21.71 -18.54
C ILE A 408 -4.21 -21.85 -17.06
N PHE A 409 -4.16 -20.73 -16.34
CA PHE A 409 -3.96 -20.65 -14.91
C PHE A 409 -4.79 -19.51 -14.33
N TRP A 410 -5.44 -19.75 -13.22
CA TRP A 410 -5.95 -18.66 -12.36
C TRP A 410 -5.98 -19.07 -10.89
N LYS A 411 -5.73 -18.10 -10.03
CA LYS A 411 -5.82 -18.22 -8.57
C LYS A 411 -6.43 -16.96 -8.02
N SER A 412 -7.32 -17.08 -7.04
CA SER A 412 -7.86 -15.92 -6.31
C SER A 412 -7.18 -15.75 -4.94
N PHE A 413 -7.25 -14.54 -4.41
CA PHE A 413 -6.83 -14.20 -3.06
C PHE A 413 -7.77 -13.12 -2.52
N ALA A 414 -8.36 -13.34 -1.36
CA ALA A 414 -9.37 -12.44 -0.82
C ALA A 414 -9.29 -12.35 0.72
N GLN A 415 -10.35 -11.91 1.39
CA GLN A 415 -10.31 -11.57 2.81
C GLN A 415 -9.88 -12.71 3.71
N SER A 416 -10.40 -13.91 3.51
CA SER A 416 -10.00 -15.08 4.31
C SER A 416 -8.51 -15.39 4.15
N ASP A 417 -7.96 -15.21 2.93
CA ASP A 417 -6.54 -15.38 2.68
C ASP A 417 -5.69 -14.28 3.38
N PHE A 418 -6.19 -13.02 3.40
CA PHE A 418 -5.52 -11.96 4.16
C PHE A 418 -5.49 -12.25 5.66
N VAL A 419 -6.57 -12.80 6.21
CA VAL A 419 -6.62 -13.24 7.63
C VAL A 419 -5.63 -14.38 7.85
N GLU A 420 -5.70 -15.44 7.05
CA GLU A 420 -4.87 -16.64 7.20
C GLU A 420 -3.39 -16.33 6.99
N GLN A 421 -3.05 -15.65 5.89
CA GLN A 421 -1.65 -15.45 5.50
C GLN A 421 -0.96 -14.32 6.27
N TYR A 422 -1.70 -13.29 6.70
CA TYR A 422 -1.10 -12.09 7.30
C TYR A 422 -1.67 -11.72 8.68
N ASN A 423 -2.53 -12.56 9.28
CA ASN A 423 -3.26 -12.28 10.52
C ASN A 423 -3.98 -10.91 10.46
N SER A 424 -4.47 -10.56 9.28
CA SER A 424 -4.96 -9.21 8.98
C SER A 424 -6.31 -8.94 9.64
N PHE A 425 -6.39 -7.90 10.46
CA PHE A 425 -7.64 -7.50 11.12
C PHE A 425 -8.75 -7.22 10.10
N LYS A 426 -9.89 -7.92 10.22
CA LYS A 426 -11.02 -7.84 9.26
C LYS A 426 -10.62 -8.13 7.81
N GLY A 427 -9.56 -8.90 7.57
CA GLY A 427 -9.07 -9.19 6.23
C GLY A 427 -8.67 -7.95 5.41
N ASN A 428 -8.24 -6.87 6.07
CA ASN A 428 -7.85 -5.64 5.39
C ASN A 428 -6.60 -5.84 4.53
N ALA A 429 -6.55 -5.22 3.34
CA ALA A 429 -5.38 -5.18 2.49
C ALA A 429 -4.49 -3.96 2.78
N TYR A 430 -5.10 -2.80 3.04
CA TYR A 430 -4.40 -1.52 3.14
C TYR A 430 -4.19 -1.02 4.57
N GLY A 431 -5.03 -1.37 5.54
CA GLY A 431 -4.92 -0.90 6.93
C GLY A 431 -6.03 0.05 7.34
N LEU A 432 -5.71 1.09 8.13
CA LEU A 432 -6.67 2.09 8.56
C LEU A 432 -6.95 3.14 7.48
N ALA A 433 -8.20 3.52 7.32
CA ALA A 433 -8.59 4.63 6.45
C ALA A 433 -7.95 5.96 6.91
N ASN A 434 -7.42 6.73 5.95
CA ASN A 434 -6.82 8.04 6.21
C ASN A 434 -7.88 9.15 6.26
N THR A 435 -8.77 9.09 7.24
CA THR A 435 -9.74 10.14 7.54
C THR A 435 -9.16 11.12 8.56
N LEU A 436 -9.75 12.34 8.66
CA LEU A 436 -9.35 13.32 9.68
C LEU A 436 -9.38 12.76 11.11
N LYS A 437 -10.30 11.83 11.39
CA LYS A 437 -10.44 11.19 12.71
C LYS A 437 -9.41 10.08 12.98
N GLN A 438 -8.61 9.71 11.99
CA GLN A 438 -7.65 8.62 12.06
C GLN A 438 -6.31 8.98 11.41
N THR A 439 -5.87 10.24 11.56
CA THR A 439 -4.58 10.71 11.03
C THR A 439 -3.69 11.23 12.15
N ALA A 440 -2.38 11.30 11.91
CA ALA A 440 -1.37 11.81 12.84
C ALA A 440 -1.52 11.21 14.26
N ILE A 441 -1.71 12.02 15.27
CA ILE A 441 -1.83 11.62 16.69
C ILE A 441 -3.08 10.76 17.01
N LEU A 442 -4.05 10.71 16.10
CA LEU A 442 -5.27 9.92 16.27
C LEU A 442 -5.13 8.48 15.79
N LYS A 443 -3.99 8.14 15.16
CA LYS A 443 -3.62 6.75 14.85
C LYS A 443 -3.21 5.98 16.09
N PRO A 444 -3.25 4.63 16.07
CA PRO A 444 -2.60 3.82 17.10
C PRO A 444 -1.13 4.23 17.24
N SER A 445 -0.69 4.38 18.48
CA SER A 445 0.67 4.81 18.81
C SER A 445 1.70 3.80 18.28
N CYS A 446 2.81 4.28 17.76
CA CYS A 446 3.93 3.41 17.37
C CYS A 446 4.72 2.84 18.58
N ARG A 447 4.29 3.14 19.80
CA ARG A 447 4.85 2.61 21.04
C ARG A 447 3.74 2.07 21.93
N SER A 448 3.96 0.91 22.56
CA SER A 448 3.06 0.37 23.58
C SER A 448 2.85 1.36 24.72
N ARG A 449 1.60 1.46 25.21
CA ARG A 449 1.24 2.25 26.39
C ARG A 449 1.41 1.49 27.70
N LYS A 450 1.67 0.18 27.62
CA LYS A 450 1.74 -0.73 28.75
C LYS A 450 3.10 -1.37 28.92
N LEU A 451 3.83 -1.58 27.83
CA LEU A 451 5.12 -2.26 27.83
C LEU A 451 6.22 -1.29 27.43
N LYS A 452 7.31 -1.29 28.18
CA LYS A 452 8.40 -0.31 28.04
C LYS A 452 9.20 -0.51 26.75
N ASN A 453 9.32 -1.76 26.27
CA ASN A 453 10.19 -2.19 25.19
C ASN A 453 9.47 -2.74 23.96
N LEU A 454 8.15 -2.49 23.83
CA LEU A 454 7.36 -2.92 22.67
C LEU A 454 6.96 -1.72 21.80
N PHE A 455 7.25 -1.82 20.51
CA PHE A 455 6.96 -0.83 19.50
C PHE A 455 6.22 -1.46 18.33
N TYR A 456 5.51 -0.65 17.53
CA TYR A 456 4.69 -1.10 16.41
C TYR A 456 5.01 -0.31 15.17
N THR A 457 5.12 -0.99 14.02
CA THR A 457 5.35 -0.37 12.72
C THR A 457 4.38 -0.91 11.66
N GLY A 458 4.22 -0.20 10.56
CA GLY A 458 3.39 -0.61 9.44
C GLY A 458 2.09 0.18 9.28
N GLN A 459 1.17 -0.40 8.51
CA GLN A 459 0.00 0.31 7.96
C GLN A 459 -1.10 0.71 8.97
N LEU A 460 -1.12 0.10 10.15
CA LEU A 460 -2.11 0.42 11.19
C LEU A 460 -1.64 1.50 12.17
N THR A 461 -0.45 2.04 11.99
CA THR A 461 0.09 3.17 12.76
C THR A 461 0.58 4.28 11.83
N VAL A 462 1.45 5.16 12.29
CA VAL A 462 1.99 6.28 11.52
C VAL A 462 3.07 5.80 10.50
N PRO A 463 3.15 6.43 9.32
CA PRO A 463 2.25 7.45 8.78
C PRO A 463 0.95 6.90 8.18
N GLY A 464 0.86 5.60 7.89
CA GLY A 464 -0.35 4.96 7.40
C GLY A 464 -0.13 3.95 6.29
N PRO A 465 -1.18 3.65 5.48
CA PRO A 465 -1.15 2.62 4.46
C PRO A 465 -0.30 3.00 3.23
N GLY A 466 0.19 1.97 2.54
CA GLY A 466 0.99 2.06 1.32
C GLY A 466 2.42 1.59 1.49
N VAL A 467 3.11 1.28 0.38
CA VAL A 467 4.50 0.79 0.41
C VAL A 467 5.45 1.88 0.92
N PRO A 468 5.50 3.11 0.34
CA PRO A 468 6.35 4.18 0.87
C PRO A 468 6.04 4.54 2.33
N PRO A 469 4.77 4.69 2.76
CA PRO A 469 4.45 4.89 4.17
C PRO A 469 4.91 3.77 5.09
N SER A 470 4.80 2.50 4.68
CA SER A 470 5.27 1.37 5.49
C SER A 470 6.79 1.39 5.70
N LEU A 471 7.54 1.73 4.64
CA LEU A 471 8.99 1.92 4.70
C LEU A 471 9.36 3.04 5.69
N ILE A 472 8.67 4.18 5.60
CA ILE A 472 8.86 5.32 6.51
C ILE A 472 8.51 4.94 7.95
N SER A 473 7.43 4.16 8.16
CA SER A 473 7.03 3.69 9.49
C SER A 473 8.16 2.93 10.20
N GLY A 474 8.89 2.07 9.46
CA GLY A 474 10.04 1.35 10.01
C GLY A 474 11.15 2.28 10.51
N GLU A 475 11.49 3.31 9.73
CA GLU A 475 12.46 4.33 10.12
C GLU A 475 12.02 5.12 11.37
N VAL A 476 10.75 5.54 11.38
CA VAL A 476 10.17 6.28 12.52
C VAL A 476 10.29 5.47 13.81
N VAL A 477 9.92 4.20 13.74
CA VAL A 477 9.95 3.32 14.92
C VAL A 477 11.38 3.01 15.37
N ALA A 478 12.29 2.74 14.44
CA ALA A 478 13.70 2.55 14.78
C ALA A 478 14.27 3.77 15.51
N LYS A 479 13.98 4.99 15.04
CA LYS A 479 14.37 6.23 15.72
C LYS A 479 13.75 6.38 17.12
N GLN A 480 12.50 5.92 17.31
CA GLN A 480 11.88 5.93 18.63
C GLN A 480 12.57 4.94 19.58
N VAL A 481 12.95 3.76 19.11
CA VAL A 481 13.73 2.81 19.92
C VAL A 481 15.07 3.41 20.32
N MET A 482 15.84 3.93 19.36
CA MET A 482 17.14 4.56 19.63
C MET A 482 17.04 5.73 20.62
N LYS A 483 15.97 6.52 20.57
CA LYS A 483 15.74 7.63 21.51
C LYS A 483 15.51 7.14 22.95
N HIS A 484 14.99 5.92 23.14
CA HIS A 484 14.60 5.40 24.46
C HIS A 484 15.66 4.50 25.08
N PHE A 485 16.48 3.85 24.27
CA PHE A 485 17.43 2.81 24.71
C PHE A 485 18.87 3.05 24.20
N GLY A 486 19.10 4.08 23.37
CA GLY A 486 20.40 4.45 22.80
C GLY A 486 21.15 5.54 23.56
#